data_d86f362c2c4f406677622b5a8a046f2c
#
_entry.id   d86f362c2c4f406677622b5a8a046f2c
#
_cell.length_a   1.000
_cell.length_b   1.000
_cell.length_c   1.000
_cell.angle_alpha   90.00
_cell.angle_beta   90.00
_cell.angle_gamma   90.00
#
_symmetry.space_group_name_H-M   'P 1'
#
loop_
_entity.id
_entity.type
_entity.pdbx_description
1 polymer ?
#
loop_
_entity_poly.entity_id
_entity_poly.type
_entity_poly.pdbx_seq_one_letter_code
_entity_poly.pdbx_strand_id
1 'polypeptide(L)'
;MQIDLARTDPDVNMDRFYHVELTAGLFDAAGVERVWGRRGTHGRHRVDWYKSNIEAVSAMLALVTEKKARGYVEIGATSDQTFPTHRLREVPRQK
;
A
#
# COMPACT_ATOMS: atom_id res chain seq x y z
N MET A 1 7.38 0.77 -4.39
CA MET A 1 6.00 0.74 -4.88
C MET A 1 5.04 0.65 -3.71
N GLN A 2 4.10 1.54 -3.66
CA GLN A 2 3.07 1.52 -2.61
C GLN A 2 1.75 2.00 -3.20
N ILE A 3 0.67 1.50 -2.64
CA ILE A 3 -0.68 1.85 -3.06
C ILE A 3 -1.52 2.04 -1.81
N ASP A 4 -2.26 3.15 -1.79
CA ASP A 4 -3.17 3.45 -0.69
C ASP A 4 -4.60 3.40 -1.18
N LEU A 5 -5.45 2.73 -0.44
CA LEU A 5 -6.85 2.55 -0.75
C LEU A 5 -7.69 3.00 0.43
N ALA A 6 -8.92 3.41 0.14
CA ALA A 6 -9.86 3.78 1.19
C ALA A 6 -11.25 3.34 0.82
N ARG A 7 -12.06 3.05 1.83
CA ARG A 7 -13.47 2.76 1.65
C ARG A 7 -14.25 3.54 2.71
N THR A 8 -15.13 4.40 2.23
CA THR A 8 -15.94 5.24 3.09
C THR A 8 -17.41 5.03 2.77
N ASP A 9 -18.20 4.73 3.78
CA ASP A 9 -19.63 4.57 3.63
C ASP A 9 -20.29 5.12 4.89
N PRO A 10 -20.76 6.38 4.83
CA PRO A 10 -21.34 7.03 6.03
C PRO A 10 -22.62 6.37 6.49
N ASP A 11 -23.35 5.68 5.61
CA ASP A 11 -24.60 5.04 5.99
C ASP A 11 -24.38 3.91 6.99
N VAL A 12 -23.22 3.27 6.96
CA VAL A 12 -22.88 2.21 7.91
C VAL A 12 -21.69 2.58 8.76
N ASN A 13 -21.39 3.88 8.86
CA ASN A 13 -20.30 4.40 9.68
C ASN A 13 -18.97 3.71 9.35
N MET A 14 -18.71 3.52 8.08
CA MET A 14 -17.48 2.89 7.62
C MET A 14 -16.51 3.92 7.09
N ASP A 15 -15.26 3.89 7.59
CA ASP A 15 -14.22 4.78 7.13
C ASP A 15 -12.89 4.05 7.34
N ARG A 16 -12.49 3.30 6.31
CA ARG A 16 -11.35 2.39 6.41
C ARG A 16 -10.26 2.74 5.42
N PHE A 17 -9.04 2.45 5.81
CA PHE A 17 -7.89 2.57 4.92
C PHE A 17 -7.22 1.21 4.74
N TYR A 18 -6.51 1.06 3.63
CA TYR A 18 -5.68 -0.10 3.36
C TYR A 18 -4.44 0.36 2.60
N HIS A 19 -3.28 0.22 3.23
CA HIS A 19 -1.99 0.59 2.66
C HIS A 19 -1.22 -0.67 2.36
N VAL A 20 -0.66 -0.77 1.16
CA VAL A 20 0.17 -1.91 0.80
C VAL A 20 1.43 -1.41 0.13
N GLU A 21 2.56 -2.02 0.46
CA GLU A 21 3.86 -1.54 0.03
C GLU A 21 4.82 -2.70 -0.15
N LEU A 22 5.68 -2.63 -1.18
CA LEU A 22 6.77 -3.58 -1.32
C LEU A 22 7.92 -3.15 -0.42
N THR A 23 8.54 -4.12 0.22
CA THR A 23 9.70 -3.87 1.06
C THR A 23 10.78 -4.91 0.77
N ALA A 24 12.03 -4.55 0.97
CA ALA A 24 13.15 -5.44 0.69
C ALA A 24 13.54 -6.21 1.94
N GLY A 25 13.90 -7.47 1.76
CA GLY A 25 14.40 -8.31 2.83
C GLY A 25 15.83 -8.74 2.58
N LEU A 26 16.29 -9.70 3.37
CA LEU A 26 17.61 -10.26 3.21
C LEU A 26 17.60 -11.29 2.07
N PHE A 27 18.76 -11.49 1.46
CA PHE A 27 18.96 -12.55 0.44
C PHE A 27 17.99 -12.42 -0.72
N ASP A 28 17.77 -11.19 -1.18
CA ASP A 28 16.90 -10.89 -2.32
C ASP A 28 15.43 -11.22 -2.08
N ALA A 29 15.04 -11.49 -0.87
CA ALA A 29 13.63 -11.66 -0.54
C ALA A 29 12.91 -10.33 -0.70
N ALA A 30 11.64 -10.39 -1.05
CA ALA A 30 10.79 -9.21 -1.15
C ALA A 30 9.57 -9.42 -0.27
N GLY A 31 9.16 -8.37 0.41
CA GLY A 31 8.01 -8.43 1.29
C GLY A 31 6.86 -7.60 0.77
N VAL A 32 5.65 -7.99 1.16
CA VAL A 32 4.47 -7.18 0.97
C VAL A 32 4.01 -6.77 2.37
N GLU A 33 4.13 -5.49 2.65
CA GLU A 33 3.72 -4.93 3.92
C GLU A 33 2.32 -4.37 3.78
N ARG A 34 1.44 -4.69 4.72
CA ARG A 34 0.07 -4.21 4.73
C ARG A 34 -0.21 -3.51 6.04
N VAL A 35 -0.88 -2.36 5.97
CA VAL A 35 -1.39 -1.66 7.14
C VAL A 35 -2.83 -1.30 6.84
N TRP A 36 -3.75 -1.66 7.73
CA TRP A 36 -5.17 -1.43 7.45
C TRP A 36 -5.92 -1.18 8.75
N GLY A 37 -7.08 -0.54 8.63
CA GLY A 37 -7.92 -0.29 9.79
C GLY A 37 -8.87 0.87 9.54
N ARG A 38 -9.39 1.43 10.65
CA ARG A 38 -10.21 2.62 10.58
C ARG A 38 -9.32 3.84 10.43
N ARG A 39 -9.73 4.77 9.58
CA ARG A 39 -8.95 5.99 9.38
C ARG A 39 -8.84 6.75 10.69
N GLY A 40 -7.66 7.30 10.92
CA GLY A 40 -7.37 7.98 12.17
C GLY A 40 -6.82 7.09 13.27
N THR A 41 -6.67 5.79 13.01
CA THR A 41 -6.04 4.87 13.95
C THR A 41 -4.73 4.36 13.36
N HIS A 42 -3.92 3.71 14.17
CA HIS A 42 -2.69 3.08 13.71
C HIS A 42 -2.97 1.86 12.83
N GLY A 43 -4.11 1.21 13.05
CA GLY A 43 -4.49 0.04 12.30
C GLY A 43 -3.72 -1.21 12.68
N ARG A 44 -3.85 -2.21 11.83
CA ARG A 44 -3.13 -3.47 11.94
C ARG A 44 -2.03 -3.53 10.91
N HIS A 45 -1.04 -4.36 11.16
CA HIS A 45 0.16 -4.42 10.33
C HIS A 45 0.56 -5.87 10.14
N ARG A 46 0.99 -6.19 8.91
CA ARG A 46 1.48 -7.53 8.59
C ARG A 46 2.47 -7.45 7.43
N VAL A 47 3.49 -8.28 7.47
CA VAL A 47 4.43 -8.43 6.35
C VAL A 47 4.46 -9.90 5.95
N ASP A 48 4.29 -10.18 4.66
CA ASP A 48 4.47 -11.50 4.10
C ASP A 48 5.70 -11.47 3.19
N TRP A 49 6.56 -12.48 3.31
CA TRP A 49 7.80 -12.55 2.56
C TRP A 49 7.71 -13.53 1.40
N TYR A 50 8.32 -13.16 0.29
CA TYR A 50 8.34 -13.94 -0.94
C TYR A 50 9.77 -14.10 -1.41
N LYS A 51 10.02 -15.15 -2.24
CA LYS A 51 11.37 -15.45 -2.69
C LYS A 51 11.88 -14.45 -3.71
N SER A 52 10.99 -13.77 -4.41
CA SER A 52 11.40 -12.84 -5.47
C SER A 52 10.50 -11.64 -5.51
N ASN A 53 11.01 -10.59 -6.14
CA ASN A 53 10.24 -9.36 -6.34
C ASN A 53 9.02 -9.62 -7.23
N ILE A 54 9.15 -10.49 -8.22
CA ILE A 54 8.04 -10.82 -9.12
C ILE A 54 6.88 -11.44 -8.33
N GLU A 55 7.19 -12.39 -7.44
CA GLU A 55 6.15 -13.00 -6.61
C GLU A 55 5.50 -11.99 -5.69
N ALA A 56 6.30 -11.12 -5.08
CA ALA A 56 5.77 -10.10 -4.17
C ALA A 56 4.87 -9.11 -4.90
N VAL A 57 5.27 -8.65 -6.09
CA VAL A 57 4.46 -7.75 -6.90
C VAL A 57 3.14 -8.41 -7.27
N SER A 58 3.19 -9.67 -7.69
CA SER A 58 1.99 -10.42 -8.05
C SER A 58 1.04 -10.53 -6.86
N ALA A 59 1.57 -10.84 -5.68
CA ALA A 59 0.77 -10.94 -4.46
C ALA A 59 0.15 -9.60 -4.09
N MET A 60 0.93 -8.53 -4.19
CA MET A 60 0.46 -7.18 -3.89
C MET A 60 -0.68 -6.77 -4.81
N LEU A 61 -0.54 -7.01 -6.12
CA LEU A 61 -1.57 -6.65 -7.08
C LEU A 61 -2.85 -7.46 -6.87
N ALA A 62 -2.72 -8.72 -6.47
CA ALA A 62 -3.87 -9.55 -6.14
C ALA A 62 -4.65 -8.99 -4.95
N LEU A 63 -3.92 -8.52 -3.92
CA LEU A 63 -4.56 -7.90 -2.76
C LEU A 63 -5.30 -6.62 -3.14
N VAL A 64 -4.69 -5.79 -3.98
CA VAL A 64 -5.32 -4.56 -4.44
C VAL A 64 -6.60 -4.86 -5.23
N THR A 65 -6.53 -5.84 -6.12
CA THR A 65 -7.68 -6.25 -6.91
C THR A 65 -8.82 -6.73 -6.00
N GLU A 66 -8.48 -7.53 -4.99
CA GLU A 66 -9.48 -8.03 -4.05
C GLU A 66 -10.16 -6.89 -3.29
N LYS A 67 -9.36 -5.91 -2.81
CA LYS A 67 -9.91 -4.80 -2.06
C LYS A 67 -10.77 -3.89 -2.93
N LYS A 68 -10.35 -3.66 -4.18
CA LYS A 68 -11.17 -2.88 -5.11
C LYS A 68 -12.51 -3.57 -5.36
N ALA A 69 -12.50 -4.89 -5.46
CA ALA A 69 -13.75 -5.65 -5.63
C ALA A 69 -14.68 -5.50 -4.42
N ARG A 70 -14.13 -5.18 -3.27
CA ARG A 70 -14.92 -4.97 -2.05
C ARG A 70 -15.30 -3.49 -1.85
N GLY A 71 -15.04 -2.64 -2.82
CA GLY A 71 -15.47 -1.24 -2.76
C GLY A 71 -14.40 -0.25 -2.33
N TYR A 72 -13.16 -0.71 -2.12
CA TYR A 72 -12.07 0.23 -1.85
C TYR A 72 -11.69 0.95 -3.12
N VAL A 73 -11.33 2.22 -3.01
CA VAL A 73 -10.86 3.03 -4.13
C VAL A 73 -9.44 3.48 -3.86
N GLU A 74 -8.68 3.58 -4.92
CA GLU A 74 -7.30 4.01 -4.82
C GLU A 74 -7.24 5.50 -4.56
N ILE A 75 -6.52 5.92 -3.52
CA ILE A 75 -6.37 7.32 -3.17
C ILE A 75 -4.94 7.80 -3.32
N GLY A 76 -4.00 6.91 -3.56
CA GLY A 76 -2.62 7.27 -3.83
C GLY A 76 -1.83 6.07 -4.26
N ALA A 77 -0.81 6.29 -5.07
CA ALA A 77 0.11 5.25 -5.49
C ALA A 77 1.45 5.87 -5.81
N THR A 78 2.52 5.15 -5.48
CA THR A 78 3.87 5.57 -5.78
C THR A 78 4.64 4.40 -6.34
N SER A 79 5.29 4.64 -7.47
CA SER A 79 6.21 3.67 -8.03
C SER A 79 7.60 4.07 -7.58
N ASP A 80 8.34 3.11 -7.05
CA ASP A 80 9.57 3.44 -6.45
C ASP A 80 10.70 3.49 -7.31
N GLN A 81 10.50 3.66 -8.46
CA GLN A 81 11.61 3.79 -9.24
C GLN A 81 12.21 5.05 -9.05
N THR A 82 12.42 5.54 -8.33
CA THR A 82 12.85 6.81 -8.35
C THR A 82 13.19 7.45 -7.23
N PHE A 83 13.17 7.32 -6.92
CA PHE A 83 13.49 7.72 -6.04
C PHE A 83 13.61 8.61 -5.67
N PRO A 84 13.44 8.83 -5.55
CA PRO A 84 13.46 9.57 -5.21
C PRO A 84 13.58 10.45 -4.85
N THR A 85 13.30 10.43 -4.74
CA THR A 85 13.36 11.05 -4.32
C THR A 85 13.15 11.97 -4.00
N HIS A 86 12.70 11.91 -3.84
CA HIS A 86 12.57 12.40 -3.30
C HIS A 86 12.15 13.14 -3.16
N ARG A 87 11.87 13.29 -3.23
CA ARG A 87 11.68 13.65 -2.78
C ARG A 87 11.31 14.42 -2.94
N LEU A 88 11.01 14.36 -3.14
CA LEU A 88 10.82 14.76 -2.95
C LEU A 88 10.38 15.57 -2.86
N ARG A 89 10.08 15.75 -3.03
CA ARG A 89 9.84 16.14 -2.58
C ARG A 89 9.61 16.94 -2.66
N GLU A 90 9.29 16.89 -3.06
CA GLU A 90 9.27 17.27 -2.83
C GLU A 90 8.87 18.02 -2.99
N VAL A 91 8.63 18.20 -3.37
CA VAL A 91 8.49 18.59 -3.31
C VAL A 91 7.97 19.34 -3.37
N PRO A 92 7.80 19.48 -3.67
CA PRO A 92 7.47 19.85 -3.45
C PRO A 92 7.03 20.59 -3.31
N ARG A 93 6.61 20.70 -3.50
CA ARG A 93 6.46 20.85 -2.95
C ARG A 93 6.39 21.65 -2.94
N GLN A 94 6.09 21.50 -3.30
CA GLN A 94 6.16 21.67 -2.97
C GLN A 94 6.09 22.30 -2.87
N LYS A 95 5.60 22.64 -3.09
CA LYS A 95 5.72 22.76 -2.78
C LYS A 95 5.80 23.09 -2.64
#